data_855f83fe8090d2ee445f40cdacaa5985
#
_entry.id   855f83fe8090d2ee445f40cdacaa5985
#
_cell.length_a   1.000
_cell.length_b   1.000
_cell.length_c   1.000
_cell.angle_alpha   90.00
_cell.angle_beta   90.00
_cell.angle_gamma   90.00
#
_symmetry.space_group_name_H-M   'P 1'
#
loop_
_entity.id
_entity.type
_entity.pdbx_description
1 polymer ?
#
loop_
_entity_poly.entity_id
_entity_poly.type
_entity_poly.pdbx_seq_one_letter_code
_entity_poly.pdbx_strand_id
1 'polypeptide(L)'
;MGLWEFSIYIECKIVYNTPMANLFKKALVFSDIHLGLKNNSITHNEDCKNFIDWAIEIAKKEKCETGLFLGDWHHNRASINLHTLSYSLNALEKLSTAFENFYFLPGNHDLYYRDKRDIHGAEWAKHLPNIKVINEWFIEDNVAIIPWLVQDDYKKVKKVKAKYVFGHFELPHFKMNANISMPDTGEVNAKDFTKIDRVFSGHFHMRQKQENIEYIGNCFPHNFADTDDVDRGCMTLEWDKEPKYHNWENAPLYKVT
;
A
#
# COMPACT_ATOMS: atom_id res chain seq x y z
N MET A 1 10.41 -61.61 43.27
CA MET A 1 11.22 -60.36 43.23
C MET A 1 11.39 -59.98 41.77
N GLY A 2 10.52 -59.12 41.25
CA GLY A 2 10.56 -58.64 39.85
C GLY A 2 11.07 -57.24 39.87
N LEU A 3 12.15 -57.04 39.15
CA LEU A 3 12.75 -55.70 38.86
C LEU A 3 11.99 -55.07 37.70
N TRP A 4 11.39 -53.90 37.95
CA TRP A 4 10.79 -53.07 36.92
C TRP A 4 11.86 -52.09 36.43
N GLU A 5 12.33 -52.27 35.17
CA GLU A 5 13.16 -51.32 34.50
C GLU A 5 12.25 -50.16 33.95
N PHE A 6 12.45 -48.95 34.45
CA PHE A 6 11.87 -47.75 33.88
C PHE A 6 12.81 -47.21 32.76
N SER A 7 12.42 -47.48 31.53
CA SER A 7 13.04 -46.79 30.38
C SER A 7 12.50 -45.37 30.25
N ILE A 8 13.32 -44.38 30.55
CA ILE A 8 13.01 -42.98 30.27
C ILE A 8 13.34 -42.69 28.79
N TYR A 9 12.30 -42.57 27.96
CA TYR A 9 12.43 -42.05 26.62
C TYR A 9 12.53 -40.53 26.67
N ILE A 10 13.73 -40.00 26.45
CA ILE A 10 13.91 -38.57 26.21
C ILE A 10 13.59 -38.32 24.73
N GLU A 11 12.40 -37.81 24.46
CA GLU A 11 12.09 -37.26 23.14
C GLU A 11 12.91 -35.97 22.92
N CYS A 12 14.00 -36.10 22.14
CA CYS A 12 14.75 -34.95 21.67
C CYS A 12 13.92 -34.27 20.55
N LYS A 13 13.09 -33.28 20.91
CA LYS A 13 12.46 -32.40 19.91
C LYS A 13 13.54 -31.59 19.25
N ILE A 14 13.93 -32.00 18.03
CA ILE A 14 14.72 -31.15 17.14
C ILE A 14 13.81 -30.00 16.73
N VAL A 15 13.99 -28.84 17.36
CA VAL A 15 13.37 -27.59 16.91
C VAL A 15 14.13 -27.18 15.65
N TYR A 16 13.58 -27.50 14.50
CA TYR A 16 14.05 -26.88 13.26
C TYR A 16 13.74 -25.40 13.37
N ASN A 17 14.79 -24.61 13.53
CA ASN A 17 14.73 -23.16 13.39
C ASN A 17 14.59 -22.89 11.89
N THR A 18 13.41 -23.09 11.34
CA THR A 18 13.08 -22.61 10.00
C THR A 18 13.21 -21.09 10.07
N PRO A 19 14.07 -20.46 9.28
CA PRO A 19 14.12 -19.00 9.25
C PRO A 19 12.69 -18.51 8.96
N MET A 20 12.18 -17.59 9.79
CA MET A 20 10.85 -17.02 9.56
C MET A 20 10.82 -16.50 8.13
N ALA A 21 9.89 -17.01 7.34
CA ALA A 21 9.71 -16.56 5.98
C ALA A 21 9.33 -15.07 6.03
N ASN A 22 10.00 -14.25 5.25
CA ASN A 22 9.59 -12.85 5.11
C ASN A 22 8.41 -12.77 4.15
N LEU A 23 7.45 -11.89 4.41
CA LEU A 23 6.27 -11.70 3.56
C LEU A 23 6.64 -11.42 2.10
N PHE A 24 7.79 -10.80 1.89
CA PHE A 24 8.37 -10.56 0.57
C PHE A 24 9.90 -10.60 0.64
N LYS A 25 10.52 -10.99 -0.46
CA LYS A 25 11.95 -10.79 -0.67
C LYS A 25 12.21 -9.41 -1.26
N LYS A 26 11.46 -9.07 -2.30
CA LYS A 26 11.45 -7.77 -2.94
C LYS A 26 10.04 -7.44 -3.43
N ALA A 27 9.56 -6.26 -3.09
CA ALA A 27 8.21 -5.81 -3.43
C ALA A 27 8.24 -4.54 -4.29
N LEU A 28 7.28 -4.42 -5.21
CA LEU A 28 6.91 -3.16 -5.84
C LEU A 28 5.78 -2.53 -5.02
N VAL A 29 5.88 -1.23 -4.74
CA VAL A 29 4.88 -0.49 -3.94
C VAL A 29 4.47 0.78 -4.68
N PHE A 30 3.18 1.05 -4.79
CA PHE A 30 2.62 2.29 -5.35
C PHE A 30 1.28 2.63 -4.70
N SER A 31 0.78 3.85 -4.90
CA SER A 31 -0.42 4.37 -4.24
C SER A 31 -1.10 5.47 -5.05
N ASP A 32 -2.34 5.80 -4.68
CA ASP A 32 -3.03 7.04 -5.08
C ASP A 32 -3.09 7.23 -6.62
N ILE A 33 -3.64 6.24 -7.33
CA ILE A 33 -3.78 6.29 -8.79
C ILE A 33 -5.05 7.04 -9.24
N HIS A 34 -6.10 7.03 -8.41
CA HIS A 34 -7.35 7.78 -8.58
C HIS A 34 -8.03 7.60 -9.95
N LEU A 35 -8.23 6.36 -10.41
CA LEU A 35 -9.04 6.09 -11.61
C LEU A 35 -10.38 6.82 -11.55
N GLY A 36 -10.75 7.48 -12.64
CA GLY A 36 -11.98 8.27 -12.74
C GLY A 36 -11.86 9.72 -12.26
N LEU A 37 -10.66 10.19 -11.90
CA LEU A 37 -10.41 11.60 -11.63
C LEU A 37 -10.80 12.47 -12.83
N LYS A 38 -11.01 13.79 -12.61
CA LYS A 38 -11.42 14.78 -13.62
C LYS A 38 -12.68 14.36 -14.35
N ASN A 39 -13.72 14.01 -13.56
CA ASN A 39 -15.02 13.61 -14.07
C ASN A 39 -14.95 12.42 -15.04
N ASN A 40 -14.22 11.38 -14.66
CA ASN A 40 -13.97 10.17 -15.45
C ASN A 40 -13.27 10.44 -16.79
N SER A 41 -12.30 11.36 -16.77
CA SER A 41 -11.53 11.72 -17.96
C SER A 41 -10.90 10.49 -18.62
N ILE A 42 -11.14 10.33 -19.92
CA ILE A 42 -10.52 9.26 -20.73
C ILE A 42 -9.00 9.39 -20.70
N THR A 43 -8.47 10.60 -20.86
CA THR A 43 -7.02 10.86 -20.81
C THR A 43 -6.43 10.45 -19.47
N HIS A 44 -7.08 10.81 -18.35
CA HIS A 44 -6.58 10.42 -17.03
C HIS A 44 -6.62 8.90 -16.83
N ASN A 45 -7.68 8.23 -17.27
CA ASN A 45 -7.75 6.76 -17.20
C ASN A 45 -6.69 6.09 -18.09
N GLU A 46 -6.35 6.68 -19.24
CA GLU A 46 -5.26 6.19 -20.10
C GLU A 46 -3.89 6.41 -19.42
N ASP A 47 -3.69 7.55 -18.75
CA ASP A 47 -2.48 7.79 -17.94
C ASP A 47 -2.35 6.75 -16.83
N CYS A 48 -3.45 6.43 -16.12
CA CYS A 48 -3.46 5.36 -15.12
C CYS A 48 -3.06 4.00 -15.71
N LYS A 49 -3.62 3.64 -16.86
CA LYS A 49 -3.27 2.40 -17.57
C LYS A 49 -1.78 2.36 -17.94
N ASN A 50 -1.27 3.44 -18.51
CA ASN A 50 0.13 3.55 -18.94
C ASN A 50 1.08 3.49 -17.73
N PHE A 51 0.69 4.10 -16.61
CA PHE A 51 1.43 3.97 -15.35
C PHE A 51 1.49 2.51 -14.87
N ILE A 52 0.36 1.79 -14.87
CA ILE A 52 0.33 0.37 -14.45
C ILE A 52 1.21 -0.48 -15.36
N ASP A 53 1.15 -0.27 -16.69
CA ASP A 53 2.00 -0.99 -17.63
C ASP A 53 3.48 -0.73 -17.34
N TRP A 54 3.87 0.54 -17.10
CA TRP A 54 5.22 0.91 -16.73
C TRP A 54 5.65 0.33 -15.36
N ALA A 55 4.79 0.36 -14.34
CA ALA A 55 5.09 -0.18 -13.02
C ALA A 55 5.34 -1.69 -13.06
N ILE A 56 4.58 -2.43 -13.89
CA ILE A 56 4.81 -3.86 -14.13
C ILE A 56 6.17 -4.10 -14.80
N GLU A 57 6.59 -3.26 -15.75
CA GLU A 57 7.93 -3.38 -16.36
C GLU A 57 9.05 -3.10 -15.34
N ILE A 58 8.85 -2.13 -14.43
CA ILE A 58 9.77 -1.91 -13.31
C ILE A 58 9.83 -3.15 -12.42
N ALA A 59 8.69 -3.73 -12.06
CA ALA A 59 8.64 -4.94 -11.24
C ALA A 59 9.41 -6.10 -11.86
N LYS A 60 9.24 -6.35 -13.15
CA LYS A 60 9.98 -7.37 -13.91
C LYS A 60 11.49 -7.11 -13.90
N LYS A 61 11.90 -5.86 -14.22
CA LYS A 61 13.31 -5.44 -14.23
C LYS A 61 13.97 -5.62 -12.87
N GLU A 62 13.28 -5.24 -11.81
CA GLU A 62 13.76 -5.30 -10.43
C GLU A 62 13.54 -6.69 -9.78
N LYS A 63 12.86 -7.61 -10.48
CA LYS A 63 12.51 -8.97 -10.01
C LYS A 63 11.68 -8.94 -8.72
N CYS A 64 10.63 -8.15 -8.71
CA CYS A 64 9.66 -8.09 -7.62
C CYS A 64 8.60 -9.17 -7.83
N GLU A 65 8.52 -10.13 -6.92
CA GLU A 65 7.50 -11.20 -6.91
C GLU A 65 6.22 -10.75 -6.20
N THR A 66 6.36 -9.74 -5.33
CA THR A 66 5.26 -9.18 -4.54
C THR A 66 4.94 -7.76 -4.99
N GLY A 67 3.64 -7.44 -5.07
CA GLY A 67 3.13 -6.09 -5.27
C GLY A 67 2.33 -5.63 -4.07
N LEU A 68 2.42 -4.34 -3.73
CA LEU A 68 1.59 -3.68 -2.72
C LEU A 68 1.01 -2.39 -3.30
N PHE A 69 -0.30 -2.27 -3.23
CA PHE A 69 -1.02 -1.04 -3.53
C PHE A 69 -1.55 -0.43 -2.23
N LEU A 70 -1.20 0.84 -1.95
CA LEU A 70 -1.45 1.46 -0.66
C LEU A 70 -2.65 2.44 -0.65
N GLY A 71 -3.67 2.17 -1.46
CA GLY A 71 -4.96 2.86 -1.38
C GLY A 71 -5.21 3.93 -2.43
N ASP A 72 -6.49 4.33 -2.51
CA ASP A 72 -7.03 5.31 -3.45
C ASP A 72 -6.91 4.87 -4.92
N TRP A 73 -7.52 3.70 -5.18
CA TRP A 73 -7.63 3.14 -6.52
C TRP A 73 -8.64 3.89 -7.38
N HIS A 74 -9.86 4.08 -6.87
CA HIS A 74 -10.88 4.89 -7.52
C HIS A 74 -10.97 6.28 -6.89
N HIS A 75 -11.29 7.28 -7.71
CA HIS A 75 -11.47 8.64 -7.21
C HIS A 75 -12.84 8.86 -6.55
N ASN A 76 -13.90 8.27 -7.11
CA ASN A 76 -15.27 8.47 -6.67
C ASN A 76 -15.76 7.34 -5.78
N ARG A 77 -16.23 7.69 -4.58
CA ARG A 77 -16.73 6.75 -3.56
C ARG A 77 -18.08 6.11 -3.90
N ALA A 78 -19.02 6.91 -4.41
CA ALA A 78 -20.42 6.53 -4.50
C ALA A 78 -20.78 5.76 -5.78
N SER A 79 -19.98 5.89 -6.84
CA SER A 79 -20.26 5.27 -8.13
C SER A 79 -19.00 5.16 -8.97
N ILE A 80 -18.92 4.12 -9.78
CA ILE A 80 -17.86 3.94 -10.77
C ILE A 80 -18.49 4.02 -12.15
N ASN A 81 -17.99 4.94 -12.96
CA ASN A 81 -18.39 5.05 -14.36
C ASN A 81 -17.97 3.79 -15.12
N LEU A 82 -18.78 3.28 -16.05
CA LEU A 82 -18.50 2.04 -16.80
C LEU A 82 -17.18 2.08 -17.57
N HIS A 83 -16.82 3.24 -18.13
CA HIS A 83 -15.56 3.41 -18.82
C HIS A 83 -14.37 3.28 -17.83
N THR A 84 -14.44 3.98 -16.69
CA THR A 84 -13.46 3.86 -15.61
C THR A 84 -13.37 2.44 -15.06
N LEU A 85 -14.52 1.76 -14.90
CA LEU A 85 -14.54 0.36 -14.46
C LEU A 85 -13.79 -0.56 -15.43
N SER A 86 -13.95 -0.36 -16.76
CA SER A 86 -13.23 -1.14 -17.76
C SER A 86 -11.71 -1.00 -17.63
N TYR A 87 -11.19 0.20 -17.39
CA TYR A 87 -9.76 0.41 -17.09
C TYR A 87 -9.35 -0.25 -15.78
N SER A 88 -10.18 -0.13 -14.74
CA SER A 88 -9.94 -0.72 -13.43
C SER A 88 -9.83 -2.24 -13.51
N LEU A 89 -10.77 -2.91 -14.18
CA LEU A 89 -10.77 -4.36 -14.38
C LEU A 89 -9.50 -4.82 -15.10
N ASN A 90 -9.21 -4.20 -16.24
CA ASN A 90 -8.02 -4.54 -17.04
C ASN A 90 -6.70 -4.35 -16.26
N ALA A 91 -6.58 -3.26 -15.50
CA ALA A 91 -5.40 -2.98 -14.71
C ALA A 91 -5.19 -4.03 -13.60
N LEU A 92 -6.26 -4.40 -12.87
CA LEU A 92 -6.16 -5.40 -11.81
C LEU A 92 -5.92 -6.82 -12.36
N GLU A 93 -6.48 -7.18 -13.53
CA GLU A 93 -6.15 -8.44 -14.21
C GLU A 93 -4.66 -8.52 -14.58
N LYS A 94 -4.09 -7.42 -15.08
CA LYS A 94 -2.65 -7.35 -15.37
C LYS A 94 -1.81 -7.50 -14.11
N LEU A 95 -2.15 -6.81 -13.01
CA LEU A 95 -1.45 -6.91 -11.74
C LEU A 95 -1.56 -8.32 -11.15
N SER A 96 -2.74 -8.94 -11.21
CA SER A 96 -2.98 -10.32 -10.81
C SER A 96 -2.07 -11.33 -11.56
N THR A 97 -1.78 -11.05 -12.82
CA THR A 97 -0.91 -11.90 -13.64
C THR A 97 0.59 -11.61 -13.43
N ALA A 98 0.92 -10.35 -13.10
CA ALA A 98 2.29 -9.89 -13.00
C ALA A 98 2.99 -10.28 -11.69
N PHE A 99 2.23 -10.50 -10.62
CA PHE A 99 2.77 -10.80 -9.29
C PHE A 99 2.30 -12.17 -8.79
N GLU A 100 3.16 -12.84 -8.02
CA GLU A 100 2.79 -14.06 -7.30
C GLU A 100 1.85 -13.74 -6.13
N ASN A 101 2.07 -12.58 -5.48
CA ASN A 101 1.23 -12.05 -4.41
C ASN A 101 1.05 -10.54 -4.61
N PHE A 102 -0.19 -10.10 -4.72
CA PHE A 102 -0.53 -8.69 -4.80
C PHE A 102 -1.46 -8.31 -3.66
N TYR A 103 -0.98 -7.47 -2.74
CA TYR A 103 -1.75 -6.95 -1.63
C TYR A 103 -2.39 -5.63 -2.03
N PHE A 104 -3.72 -5.63 -2.10
CA PHE A 104 -4.50 -4.47 -2.47
C PHE A 104 -5.15 -3.86 -1.22
N LEU A 105 -4.73 -2.67 -0.85
CA LEU A 105 -5.25 -1.93 0.27
C LEU A 105 -6.24 -0.86 -0.24
N PRO A 106 -7.53 -0.88 0.16
CA PRO A 106 -8.44 0.21 -0.13
C PRO A 106 -8.07 1.47 0.67
N GLY A 107 -8.00 2.62 -0.02
CA GLY A 107 -7.84 3.93 0.61
C GLY A 107 -9.19 4.58 0.94
N ASN A 108 -9.14 5.80 1.47
CA ASN A 108 -10.36 6.51 1.87
C ASN A 108 -11.28 6.88 0.68
N HIS A 109 -10.73 7.04 -0.53
CA HIS A 109 -11.54 7.27 -1.73
C HIS A 109 -12.22 6.00 -2.26
N ASP A 110 -11.72 4.83 -1.92
CA ASP A 110 -12.34 3.56 -2.31
C ASP A 110 -13.55 3.21 -1.46
N LEU A 111 -13.62 3.71 -0.22
CA LEU A 111 -14.69 3.39 0.74
C LEU A 111 -15.96 4.18 0.46
N TYR A 112 -17.10 3.51 0.43
CA TYR A 112 -18.40 4.16 0.31
C TYR A 112 -18.69 5.04 1.55
N TYR A 113 -18.52 4.50 2.76
CA TYR A 113 -18.63 5.23 4.01
C TYR A 113 -17.27 5.75 4.45
N ARG A 114 -17.24 6.92 5.10
CA ARG A 114 -15.98 7.50 5.61
C ARG A 114 -15.45 6.79 6.85
N ASP A 115 -16.34 6.20 7.61
CA ASP A 115 -16.11 5.65 8.96
C ASP A 115 -16.30 4.12 9.01
N LYS A 116 -16.47 3.46 7.86
CA LYS A 116 -16.65 2.01 7.74
C LYS A 116 -15.99 1.48 6.47
N ARG A 117 -15.56 0.22 6.51
CA ARG A 117 -14.94 -0.49 5.38
C ARG A 117 -15.82 -1.55 4.74
N ASP A 118 -17.12 -1.62 5.11
CA ASP A 118 -18.03 -2.67 4.69
C ASP A 118 -18.26 -2.72 3.17
N ILE A 119 -18.20 -1.55 2.53
CA ILE A 119 -18.44 -1.41 1.08
C ILE A 119 -17.32 -0.55 0.49
N HIS A 120 -16.63 -1.08 -0.52
CA HIS A 120 -15.62 -0.34 -1.27
C HIS A 120 -15.60 -0.70 -2.76
N GLY A 121 -15.07 0.21 -3.59
CA GLY A 121 -15.15 0.14 -5.04
C GLY A 121 -14.37 -1.01 -5.69
N ALA A 122 -13.44 -1.63 -4.98
CA ALA A 122 -12.58 -2.70 -5.49
C ALA A 122 -12.86 -4.08 -4.86
N GLU A 123 -14.01 -4.28 -4.22
CA GLU A 123 -14.38 -5.54 -3.54
C GLU A 123 -14.28 -6.77 -4.46
N TRP A 124 -14.61 -6.62 -5.74
CA TRP A 124 -14.55 -7.69 -6.74
C TRP A 124 -13.11 -8.18 -7.03
N ALA A 125 -12.08 -7.38 -6.72
CA ALA A 125 -10.68 -7.77 -6.93
C ALA A 125 -10.27 -9.01 -6.11
N LYS A 126 -10.97 -9.33 -5.02
CA LYS A 126 -10.76 -10.56 -4.24
C LYS A 126 -11.01 -11.85 -5.02
N HIS A 127 -11.69 -11.78 -6.16
CA HIS A 127 -11.95 -12.94 -7.02
C HIS A 127 -10.85 -13.15 -8.07
N LEU A 128 -9.92 -12.23 -8.22
CA LEU A 128 -8.76 -12.41 -9.08
C LEU A 128 -7.70 -13.27 -8.39
N PRO A 129 -7.06 -14.20 -9.10
CA PRO A 129 -5.95 -14.97 -8.54
C PRO A 129 -4.83 -14.02 -8.13
N ASN A 130 -4.06 -14.42 -7.12
CA ASN A 130 -2.91 -13.67 -6.60
C ASN A 130 -3.21 -12.28 -6.00
N ILE A 131 -4.47 -11.81 -5.99
CA ILE A 131 -4.85 -10.56 -5.32
C ILE A 131 -5.47 -10.84 -3.96
N LYS A 132 -4.88 -10.25 -2.92
CA LYS A 132 -5.40 -10.24 -1.56
C LYS A 132 -5.88 -8.83 -1.22
N VAL A 133 -7.19 -8.63 -1.16
CA VAL A 133 -7.80 -7.37 -0.74
C VAL A 133 -7.76 -7.28 0.79
N ILE A 134 -7.18 -6.21 1.30
CA ILE A 134 -6.92 -6.01 2.73
C ILE A 134 -7.98 -5.06 3.31
N ASN A 135 -9.13 -5.61 3.70
CA ASN A 135 -10.21 -4.87 4.36
C ASN A 135 -10.06 -4.84 5.88
N GLU A 136 -9.38 -5.83 6.42
CA GLU A 136 -9.06 -5.95 7.84
C GLU A 136 -7.54 -5.94 8.03
N TRP A 137 -7.10 -5.73 9.24
CA TRP A 137 -5.69 -5.73 9.58
C TRP A 137 -5.05 -7.07 9.22
N PHE A 138 -4.04 -7.02 8.40
CA PHE A 138 -3.22 -8.16 8.04
C PHE A 138 -1.86 -8.03 8.72
N ILE A 139 -1.50 -8.98 9.57
CA ILE A 139 -0.23 -8.99 10.28
C ILE A 139 0.36 -10.39 10.14
N GLU A 140 1.45 -10.50 9.41
CA GLU A 140 2.14 -11.76 9.12
C GLU A 140 3.62 -11.48 8.85
N ASP A 141 4.50 -12.40 9.23
CA ASP A 141 5.93 -12.36 8.90
C ASP A 141 6.63 -11.01 9.16
N ASN A 142 6.36 -10.40 10.31
CA ASN A 142 6.87 -9.08 10.71
C ASN A 142 6.43 -7.91 9.81
N VAL A 143 5.38 -8.09 9.02
CA VAL A 143 4.75 -7.05 8.24
C VAL A 143 3.32 -6.84 8.72
N ALA A 144 2.91 -5.58 8.87
CA ALA A 144 1.52 -5.22 9.07
C ALA A 144 1.05 -4.39 7.86
N ILE A 145 -0.06 -4.81 7.23
CA ILE A 145 -0.78 -4.05 6.21
C ILE A 145 -2.08 -3.60 6.86
N ILE A 146 -2.23 -2.29 7.03
CA ILE A 146 -3.28 -1.68 7.84
C ILE A 146 -4.14 -0.79 6.94
N PRO A 147 -5.44 -1.10 6.77
CA PRO A 147 -6.33 -0.31 5.96
C PRO A 147 -6.60 1.06 6.58
N TRP A 148 -7.29 1.94 5.83
CA TRP A 148 -7.76 3.23 6.34
C TRP A 148 -8.36 3.08 7.73
N LEU A 149 -7.86 3.86 8.68
CA LEU A 149 -8.24 3.73 10.09
C LEU A 149 -9.67 4.22 10.31
N VAL A 150 -10.46 3.39 10.99
CA VAL A 150 -11.83 3.71 11.38
C VAL A 150 -12.06 3.34 12.84
N GLN A 151 -12.86 4.13 13.56
CA GLN A 151 -13.35 3.82 14.92
C GLN A 151 -12.22 3.37 15.88
N ASP A 152 -12.28 2.12 16.37
CA ASP A 152 -11.32 1.60 17.36
C ASP A 152 -9.91 1.32 16.78
N ASP A 153 -9.71 1.41 15.47
CA ASP A 153 -8.40 1.24 14.85
C ASP A 153 -7.39 2.28 15.35
N TYR A 154 -7.84 3.49 15.64
CA TYR A 154 -7.00 4.56 16.22
C TYR A 154 -6.34 4.16 17.54
N LYS A 155 -6.96 3.27 18.31
CA LYS A 155 -6.39 2.71 19.54
C LYS A 155 -5.51 1.49 19.27
N LYS A 156 -5.88 0.68 18.27
CA LYS A 156 -5.14 -0.55 17.92
C LYS A 156 -3.78 -0.23 17.33
N VAL A 157 -3.68 0.79 16.46
CA VAL A 157 -2.44 1.16 15.77
C VAL A 157 -1.28 1.42 16.72
N LYS A 158 -1.56 1.98 17.90
CA LYS A 158 -0.58 2.25 18.96
C LYS A 158 0.06 0.99 19.57
N LYS A 159 -0.48 -0.19 19.26
CA LYS A 159 -0.04 -1.49 19.80
C LYS A 159 0.60 -2.38 18.75
N VAL A 160 0.71 -1.92 17.51
CA VAL A 160 1.29 -2.68 16.41
C VAL A 160 2.75 -3.04 16.71
N LYS A 161 3.08 -4.29 16.43
CA LYS A 161 4.43 -4.82 16.47
C LYS A 161 4.71 -5.45 15.11
N ALA A 162 5.54 -4.81 14.34
CA ALA A 162 5.99 -5.29 13.04
C ALA A 162 7.32 -4.61 12.69
N LYS A 163 8.06 -5.17 11.77
CA LYS A 163 9.23 -4.50 11.20
C LYS A 163 8.82 -3.46 10.17
N TYR A 164 7.90 -3.83 9.28
CA TYR A 164 7.34 -2.95 8.27
C TYR A 164 5.83 -2.76 8.50
N VAL A 165 5.39 -1.53 8.37
CA VAL A 165 3.96 -1.19 8.30
C VAL A 165 3.69 -0.56 6.96
N PHE A 166 2.68 -1.06 6.25
CA PHE A 166 2.13 -0.46 5.04
C PHE A 166 0.69 -0.02 5.33
N GLY A 167 0.33 1.19 4.93
CA GLY A 167 -0.99 1.71 5.22
C GLY A 167 -1.42 2.85 4.31
N HIS A 168 -2.59 3.39 4.62
CA HIS A 168 -3.14 4.59 4.00
C HIS A 168 -3.57 5.52 5.13
N PHE A 169 -2.62 6.30 5.66
CA PHE A 169 -2.78 7.06 6.89
C PHE A 169 -2.89 8.56 6.65
N GLU A 170 -3.67 9.23 7.48
CA GLU A 170 -3.76 10.69 7.56
C GLU A 170 -3.06 11.15 8.84
N LEU A 171 -1.73 11.33 8.79
CA LEU A 171 -0.95 11.69 9.98
C LEU A 171 -0.70 13.20 10.02
N PRO A 172 -0.78 13.82 11.23
CA PRO A 172 -0.52 15.24 11.40
C PRO A 172 0.93 15.62 11.08
N HIS A 173 1.13 16.89 10.76
CA HIS A 173 2.40 17.53 10.44
C HIS A 173 3.05 17.13 9.11
N PHE A 174 2.53 16.14 8.42
CA PHE A 174 2.94 15.84 7.03
C PHE A 174 2.27 16.82 6.06
N LYS A 175 2.93 17.08 4.94
CA LYS A 175 2.43 18.00 3.90
C LYS A 175 1.31 17.34 3.10
N MET A 176 0.17 18.02 3.05
CA MET A 176 -0.93 17.68 2.15
C MET A 176 -0.65 18.18 0.73
N ASN A 177 0.03 19.33 0.63
CA ASN A 177 0.52 19.97 -0.61
C ASN A 177 1.69 20.89 -0.27
N ALA A 178 2.20 21.63 -1.24
CA ALA A 178 3.36 22.52 -1.06
C ALA A 178 3.21 23.52 0.11
N ASN A 179 1.98 23.94 0.42
CA ASN A 179 1.71 25.07 1.34
C ASN A 179 1.00 24.65 2.65
N ILE A 180 0.38 23.46 2.69
CA ILE A 180 -0.50 23.05 3.81
C ILE A 180 0.01 21.75 4.38
N SER A 181 0.19 21.73 5.70
CA SER A 181 0.43 20.50 6.46
C SER A 181 -0.83 20.06 7.20
N MET A 182 -0.99 18.75 7.37
CA MET A 182 -2.12 18.17 8.11
C MET A 182 -2.10 18.65 9.57
N PRO A 183 -3.19 19.24 10.08
CA PRO A 183 -3.29 19.63 11.47
C PRO A 183 -3.34 18.41 12.40
N ASP A 184 -2.93 18.57 13.64
CA ASP A 184 -3.06 17.53 14.67
C ASP A 184 -4.51 17.44 15.17
N THR A 185 -5.15 16.31 14.91
CA THR A 185 -6.51 16.00 15.39
C THR A 185 -6.52 15.28 16.74
N GLY A 186 -5.33 14.93 17.26
CA GLY A 186 -5.18 14.22 18.53
C GLY A 186 -5.46 12.71 18.48
N GLU A 187 -5.75 12.14 17.30
CA GLU A 187 -6.12 10.73 17.16
C GLU A 187 -4.88 9.81 17.06
N VAL A 188 -4.14 9.91 15.97
CA VAL A 188 -2.91 9.14 15.68
C VAL A 188 -1.84 10.09 15.18
N ASN A 189 -0.61 9.90 15.60
CA ASN A 189 0.53 10.71 15.17
C ASN A 189 1.80 9.86 14.98
N ALA A 190 2.88 10.46 14.49
CA ALA A 190 4.14 9.78 14.22
C ALA A 190 4.71 9.04 15.44
N LYS A 191 4.49 9.54 16.66
CA LYS A 191 4.98 8.92 17.90
C LYS A 191 4.37 7.54 18.16
N ASP A 192 3.19 7.26 17.62
CA ASP A 192 2.54 5.96 17.76
C ASP A 192 3.25 4.85 16.99
N PHE A 193 4.12 5.21 16.04
CA PHE A 193 4.88 4.28 15.19
C PHE A 193 6.37 4.16 15.55
N THR A 194 6.85 4.76 16.62
CA THR A 194 8.28 4.80 16.98
C THR A 194 8.92 3.43 17.24
N LYS A 195 8.11 2.39 17.46
CA LYS A 195 8.58 1.00 17.67
C LYS A 195 8.63 0.17 16.39
N ILE A 196 8.26 0.76 15.28
CA ILE A 196 8.26 0.15 13.94
C ILE A 196 9.53 0.60 13.23
N ASP A 197 10.22 -0.31 12.55
CA ASP A 197 11.45 0.06 11.84
C ASP A 197 11.13 1.01 10.68
N ARG A 198 10.09 0.72 9.89
CA ARG A 198 9.66 1.56 8.76
C ARG A 198 8.15 1.51 8.55
N VAL A 199 7.59 2.66 8.28
CA VAL A 199 6.19 2.85 7.90
C VAL A 199 6.12 3.47 6.52
N PHE A 200 5.40 2.84 5.59
CA PHE A 200 5.13 3.35 4.25
C PHE A 200 3.63 3.60 4.10
N SER A 201 3.28 4.78 3.62
CA SER A 201 1.88 5.19 3.51
C SER A 201 1.56 5.80 2.15
N GLY A 202 0.34 5.56 1.65
CA GLY A 202 -0.34 6.40 0.68
C GLY A 202 -1.05 7.56 1.35
N HIS A 203 -2.02 8.19 0.68
CA HIS A 203 -2.87 9.30 1.07
C HIS A 203 -2.29 10.68 0.74
N PHE A 204 -1.10 11.03 1.19
CA PHE A 204 -0.49 12.30 0.83
C PHE A 204 0.31 12.14 -0.47
N HIS A 205 -0.06 12.93 -1.48
CA HIS A 205 0.46 12.79 -2.83
C HIS A 205 1.93 13.21 -2.96
N MET A 206 2.43 14.10 -2.10
CA MET A 206 3.85 14.45 -2.08
C MET A 206 4.67 13.35 -1.43
N ARG A 207 5.72 12.90 -2.11
CA ARG A 207 6.73 12.04 -1.48
C ARG A 207 7.44 12.80 -0.39
N GLN A 208 7.43 12.27 0.83
CA GLN A 208 8.01 12.91 2.00
C GLN A 208 8.33 11.90 3.09
N LYS A 209 9.33 12.22 3.91
CA LYS A 209 9.77 11.37 5.01
C LYS A 209 9.97 12.19 6.27
N GLN A 210 9.51 11.66 7.39
CA GLN A 210 9.81 12.14 8.74
C GLN A 210 10.12 10.93 9.62
N GLU A 211 11.31 10.91 10.22
CA GLU A 211 11.79 9.80 11.03
C GLU A 211 11.69 8.45 10.29
N ASN A 212 10.90 7.51 10.80
CA ASN A 212 10.69 6.18 10.23
C ASN A 212 9.43 6.08 9.35
N ILE A 213 8.71 7.18 9.13
CA ILE A 213 7.46 7.24 8.35
C ILE A 213 7.74 7.90 7.00
N GLU A 214 7.30 7.25 5.95
CA GLU A 214 7.51 7.68 4.57
C GLU A 214 6.22 7.58 3.77
N TYR A 215 5.74 8.71 3.28
CA TYR A 215 4.69 8.79 2.26
C TYR A 215 5.35 8.61 0.89
N ILE A 216 4.94 7.57 0.18
CA ILE A 216 5.59 7.21 -1.09
C ILE A 216 5.21 8.13 -2.25
N GLY A 217 4.17 8.95 -2.04
CA GLY A 217 3.59 9.82 -3.05
C GLY A 217 2.66 9.10 -4.02
N ASN A 218 1.90 9.87 -4.81
CA ASN A 218 1.05 9.30 -5.84
C ASN A 218 1.83 8.87 -7.09
N CYS A 219 1.14 8.19 -7.99
CA CYS A 219 1.72 7.59 -9.21
C CYS A 219 2.28 8.63 -10.19
N PHE A 220 1.60 9.75 -10.34
CA PHE A 220 1.93 10.84 -11.26
C PHE A 220 1.15 12.11 -10.87
N PRO A 221 1.55 13.31 -11.32
CA PRO A 221 0.82 14.56 -11.02
C PRO A 221 -0.64 14.49 -11.45
N HIS A 222 -1.55 14.86 -10.56
CA HIS A 222 -2.99 14.77 -10.79
C HIS A 222 -3.62 16.12 -11.22
N ASN A 223 -3.03 17.22 -10.78
CA ASN A 223 -3.58 18.55 -11.00
C ASN A 223 -2.49 19.64 -10.85
N PHE A 224 -2.88 20.91 -10.97
CA PHE A 224 -1.96 22.04 -10.85
C PHE A 224 -1.35 22.24 -9.45
N ALA A 225 -1.90 21.63 -8.39
CA ALA A 225 -1.26 21.65 -7.08
C ALA A 225 0.00 20.77 -7.03
N ASP A 226 0.17 19.89 -8.00
CA ASP A 226 1.33 19.03 -8.20
C ASP A 226 2.34 19.61 -9.20
N THR A 227 2.21 20.89 -9.57
CA THR A 227 3.13 21.57 -10.49
C THR A 227 4.55 21.54 -9.94
N ASP A 228 5.51 21.25 -10.82
CA ASP A 228 6.94 21.14 -10.50
C ASP A 228 7.33 19.99 -9.55
N ASP A 229 6.39 19.19 -9.06
CA ASP A 229 6.69 17.98 -8.32
C ASP A 229 6.76 16.77 -9.29
N VAL A 230 7.96 16.47 -9.73
CA VAL A 230 8.25 15.38 -10.70
C VAL A 230 8.68 14.07 -10.03
N ASP A 231 8.81 14.07 -8.70
CA ASP A 231 9.23 12.90 -7.94
C ASP A 231 8.07 11.93 -7.68
N ARG A 232 7.44 11.45 -8.76
CA ARG A 232 6.24 10.62 -8.77
C ARG A 232 6.51 9.30 -9.48
N GLY A 233 5.86 8.22 -9.01
CA GLY A 233 6.03 6.91 -9.63
C GLY A 233 5.77 5.77 -8.66
N CYS A 234 6.70 4.82 -8.58
CA CYS A 234 6.62 3.68 -7.67
C CYS A 234 7.91 3.51 -6.86
N MET A 235 7.85 2.64 -5.88
CA MET A 235 8.97 2.27 -5.02
C MET A 235 9.23 0.77 -5.14
N THR A 236 10.49 0.35 -5.14
CA THR A 236 10.85 -1.04 -4.88
C THR A 236 11.53 -1.15 -3.53
N LEU A 237 11.14 -2.16 -2.75
CA LEU A 237 11.69 -2.44 -1.43
C LEU A 237 12.18 -3.87 -1.36
N GLU A 238 13.47 -4.06 -1.20
CA GLU A 238 14.08 -5.34 -0.85
C GLU A 238 14.16 -5.45 0.67
N TRP A 239 13.90 -6.64 1.21
CA TRP A 239 13.93 -6.86 2.65
C TRP A 239 15.26 -6.42 3.25
N ASP A 240 15.21 -5.65 4.33
CA ASP A 240 16.36 -5.07 5.04
C ASP A 240 17.23 -4.08 4.23
N LYS A 241 16.69 -3.57 3.12
CA LYS A 241 17.37 -2.55 2.32
C LYS A 241 16.64 -1.20 2.37
N GLU A 242 17.34 -0.16 1.92
CA GLU A 242 16.70 1.13 1.66
C GLU A 242 15.75 1.04 0.47
N PRO A 243 14.61 1.75 0.49
CA PRO A 243 13.70 1.83 -0.65
C PRO A 243 14.38 2.48 -1.85
N LYS A 244 14.09 1.98 -3.03
CA LYS A 244 14.51 2.58 -4.27
C LYS A 244 13.29 3.15 -4.99
N TYR A 245 13.29 4.45 -5.23
CA TYR A 245 12.25 5.13 -5.98
C TYR A 245 12.53 5.10 -7.47
N HIS A 246 11.45 4.93 -8.24
CA HIS A 246 11.44 4.97 -9.70
C HIS A 246 10.44 6.06 -10.09
N ASN A 247 10.94 7.15 -10.66
CA ASN A 247 10.11 8.24 -11.14
C ASN A 247 9.67 7.93 -12.57
N TRP A 248 8.38 8.17 -12.85
CA TRP A 248 7.82 7.89 -14.17
C TRP A 248 8.10 9.06 -15.12
N GLU A 249 9.12 8.91 -15.98
CA GLU A 249 9.61 9.97 -16.87
C GLU A 249 8.55 10.43 -17.90
N ASN A 250 7.61 9.56 -18.27
CA ASN A 250 6.52 9.85 -19.20
C ASN A 250 5.24 10.34 -18.49
N ALA A 251 5.32 10.71 -17.22
CA ALA A 251 4.18 11.22 -16.48
C ALA A 251 3.60 12.50 -17.12
N PRO A 252 2.28 12.70 -17.08
CA PRO A 252 1.68 13.96 -17.48
C PRO A 252 2.21 15.10 -16.59
N LEU A 253 2.57 16.23 -17.23
CA LEU A 253 3.11 17.39 -16.52
C LEU A 253 2.11 18.54 -16.53
N TYR A 254 1.96 19.16 -15.36
CA TYR A 254 1.23 20.42 -15.21
C TYR A 254 2.24 21.56 -15.14
N LYS A 255 2.07 22.57 -15.97
CA LYS A 255 2.93 23.77 -15.98
C LYS A 255 2.06 25.01 -15.84
N VAL A 256 2.52 25.96 -15.03
CA VAL A 256 1.99 27.32 -14.99
C VAL A 256 2.72 28.08 -16.11
N THR A 257 1.98 28.54 -17.10
CA THR A 257 2.49 29.38 -18.20
C THR A 257 2.12 30.83 -17.96
#